data_1952de6dc3d5dfc1bc254a8db6b44dd2
#
_entry.id   1952de6dc3d5dfc1bc254a8db6b44dd2
#
_cell.length_a   1.000
_cell.length_b   1.000
_cell.length_c   1.000
_cell.angle_alpha   90.00
_cell.angle_beta   90.00
_cell.angle_gamma   90.00
#
_symmetry.space_group_name_H-M   'P 1'
#
loop_
_entity.id
_entity.type
_entity.pdbx_description
1 polymer ?
#
loop_
_entity_poly.entity_id
_entity_poly.type
_entity_poly.pdbx_seq_one_letter_code
_entity_poly.pdbx_strand_id
1 'polypeptide(L)'
;QGSRISLTESGNLLLEHCERILEDYKRLEYEMHLLHNEYTGGLKLGASTTIAQYVLPPLLASFIGKFPQVSLSLLNGNSREIEAALQEHRIDLGFVEGVFRLPNIRYTTFLEDELVAVVRTGSKLAVGEEITPDELFHLPLVLRERGSGTLDVFERALQQHNIKLSSLQVLMYLGSTESIKLFLEHTDCLGIVSVRSITRELYSGQLRVVEI
;
A
#
# COMPACT_ATOMS: atom_id res chain seq x y z
N GLN A 1 -13.63 -1.23 -36.02
CA GLN A 1 -12.51 -0.30 -35.84
C GLN A 1 -13.06 0.91 -35.08
N GLY A 2 -12.80 1.01 -33.78
CA GLY A 2 -13.23 2.13 -32.96
C GLY A 2 -12.35 3.36 -33.23
N SER A 3 -12.97 4.46 -33.64
CA SER A 3 -12.29 5.76 -33.76
C SER A 3 -11.86 6.22 -32.36
N ARG A 4 -10.56 6.28 -32.09
CA ARG A 4 -10.02 6.98 -30.91
C ARG A 4 -10.22 8.48 -31.14
N ILE A 5 -11.00 9.11 -30.30
CA ILE A 5 -11.13 10.57 -30.25
C ILE A 5 -9.91 11.10 -29.51
N SER A 6 -9.19 12.05 -30.11
CA SER A 6 -8.08 12.77 -29.46
C SER A 6 -8.38 14.27 -29.53
N LEU A 7 -7.88 15.01 -28.54
CA LEU A 7 -7.98 16.47 -28.55
C LEU A 7 -7.13 17.06 -29.66
N THR A 8 -7.60 18.15 -30.24
CA THR A 8 -6.80 19.00 -31.13
C THR A 8 -5.73 19.75 -30.33
N GLU A 9 -4.75 20.35 -30.98
CA GLU A 9 -3.75 21.20 -30.34
C GLU A 9 -4.41 22.33 -29.50
N SER A 10 -5.42 23.00 -30.07
CA SER A 10 -6.21 23.99 -29.35
C SER A 10 -7.01 23.38 -28.19
N GLY A 11 -7.48 22.13 -28.33
CA GLY A 11 -8.19 21.41 -27.28
C GLY A 11 -7.27 21.06 -26.11
N ASN A 12 -6.04 20.67 -26.36
CA ASN A 12 -5.03 20.40 -25.32
C ASN A 12 -4.66 21.70 -24.58
N LEU A 13 -4.43 22.80 -25.31
CA LEU A 13 -4.14 24.10 -24.71
C LEU A 13 -5.31 24.60 -23.84
N LEU A 14 -6.55 24.45 -24.32
CA LEU A 14 -7.73 24.81 -23.53
C LEU A 14 -7.85 23.95 -22.27
N LEU A 15 -7.63 22.64 -22.35
CA LEU A 15 -7.67 21.72 -21.21
C LEU A 15 -6.67 22.15 -20.14
N GLU A 16 -5.40 22.38 -20.51
CA GLU A 16 -4.35 22.84 -19.60
C GLU A 16 -4.74 24.13 -18.87
N HIS A 17 -5.29 25.11 -19.58
CA HIS A 17 -5.75 26.35 -18.97
C HIS A 17 -6.97 26.16 -18.07
N CYS A 18 -7.92 25.31 -18.46
CA CYS A 18 -9.09 25.00 -17.64
C CYS A 18 -8.70 24.29 -16.34
N GLU A 19 -7.79 23.33 -16.40
CA GLU A 19 -7.29 22.63 -15.21
C GLU A 19 -6.65 23.61 -14.23
N ARG A 20 -5.79 24.51 -14.71
CA ARG A 20 -5.16 25.54 -13.88
C ARG A 20 -6.16 26.49 -13.24
N ILE A 21 -7.16 26.96 -14.00
CA ILE A 21 -8.22 27.83 -13.47
C ILE A 21 -9.02 27.12 -12.39
N LEU A 22 -9.33 25.84 -12.58
CA LEU A 22 -10.06 25.04 -11.60
C LEU A 22 -9.22 24.79 -10.32
N GLU A 23 -7.92 24.60 -10.45
CA GLU A 23 -7.02 24.50 -9.29
C GLU A 23 -6.94 25.82 -8.52
N ASP A 24 -6.78 26.95 -9.21
CA ASP A 24 -6.76 28.28 -8.61
C ASP A 24 -8.10 28.60 -7.91
N TYR A 25 -9.22 28.20 -8.50
CA TYR A 25 -10.55 28.36 -7.90
C TYR A 25 -10.68 27.54 -6.59
N LYS A 26 -10.31 26.25 -6.63
CA LYS A 26 -10.30 25.39 -5.43
C LYS A 26 -9.40 25.94 -4.33
N ARG A 27 -8.25 26.49 -4.73
CA ARG A 27 -7.32 27.11 -3.79
C ARG A 27 -7.92 28.36 -3.14
N LEU A 28 -8.59 29.20 -3.90
CA LEU A 28 -9.29 30.37 -3.40
C LEU A 28 -10.39 29.97 -2.40
N GLU A 29 -11.23 28.99 -2.75
CA GLU A 29 -12.25 28.47 -1.83
C GLU A 29 -11.63 27.98 -0.52
N TYR A 30 -10.55 27.20 -0.61
CA TYR A 30 -9.82 26.70 0.56
C TYR A 30 -9.28 27.84 1.43
N GLU A 31 -8.63 28.86 0.83
CA GLU A 31 -8.09 30.01 1.55
C GLU A 31 -9.21 30.84 2.23
N MET A 32 -10.37 30.97 1.56
CA MET A 32 -11.54 31.65 2.15
C MET A 32 -12.12 30.86 3.32
N HIS A 33 -12.24 29.52 3.23
CA HIS A 33 -12.70 28.66 4.33
C HIS A 33 -11.74 28.69 5.51
N LEU A 34 -10.42 28.74 5.26
CA LEU A 34 -9.42 28.89 6.32
C LEU A 34 -9.62 30.18 7.14
N LEU A 35 -9.98 31.30 6.50
CA LEU A 35 -10.23 32.57 7.19
C LEU A 35 -11.44 32.48 8.12
N HIS A 36 -12.40 31.61 7.84
CA HIS A 36 -13.60 31.41 8.65
C HIS A 36 -13.53 30.20 9.59
N ASN A 37 -12.40 29.47 9.64
CA ASN A 37 -12.25 28.19 10.34
C ASN A 37 -13.30 27.13 9.92
N GLU A 38 -13.82 27.24 8.70
CA GLU A 38 -14.79 26.30 8.13
C GLU A 38 -14.06 25.29 7.23
N TYR A 39 -13.73 24.14 7.81
CA TYR A 39 -13.15 23.03 7.04
C TYR A 39 -14.30 22.22 6.42
N THR A 40 -14.62 22.49 5.17
CA THR A 40 -15.67 21.81 4.41
C THR A 40 -15.10 21.25 3.10
N GLY A 41 -15.85 20.38 2.43
CA GLY A 41 -15.48 19.85 1.12
C GLY A 41 -15.19 18.34 1.14
N GLY A 42 -14.63 17.85 0.04
CA GLY A 42 -14.29 16.42 -0.12
C GLY A 42 -12.80 16.18 -0.17
N LEU A 43 -12.33 15.16 0.54
CA LEU A 43 -10.95 14.69 0.49
C LEU A 43 -10.93 13.24 0.03
N LYS A 44 -10.31 13.00 -1.12
CA LYS A 44 -10.18 11.69 -1.74
C LYS A 44 -8.80 11.12 -1.42
N LEU A 45 -8.77 10.13 -0.57
CA LEU A 45 -7.55 9.44 -0.17
C LEU A 45 -7.38 8.15 -0.96
N GLY A 46 -6.14 7.74 -1.16
CA GLY A 46 -5.80 6.41 -1.60
C GLY A 46 -4.77 5.79 -0.66
N ALA A 47 -4.84 4.48 -0.45
CA ALA A 47 -3.84 3.82 0.37
C ALA A 47 -3.57 2.39 -0.10
N SER A 48 -2.31 1.95 0.06
CA SER A 48 -1.95 0.56 -0.09
C SER A 48 -2.73 -0.30 0.89
N THR A 49 -2.94 -1.56 0.55
CA THR A 49 -3.81 -2.47 1.31
C THR A 49 -3.44 -2.53 2.78
N THR A 50 -2.15 -2.65 3.11
CA THR A 50 -1.67 -2.69 4.49
C THR A 50 -1.98 -1.39 5.22
N ILE A 51 -1.68 -0.25 4.61
CA ILE A 51 -1.90 1.06 5.23
C ILE A 51 -3.40 1.33 5.42
N ALA A 52 -4.22 1.01 4.40
CA ALA A 52 -5.67 1.19 4.46
C ALA A 52 -6.34 0.37 5.57
N GLN A 53 -5.83 -0.84 5.83
CA GLN A 53 -6.43 -1.76 6.78
C GLN A 53 -5.91 -1.61 8.21
N TYR A 54 -4.63 -1.32 8.40
CA TYR A 54 -4.01 -1.40 9.73
C TYR A 54 -3.51 -0.05 10.27
N VAL A 55 -3.32 0.96 9.43
CA VAL A 55 -2.76 2.25 9.83
C VAL A 55 -3.80 3.36 9.82
N LEU A 56 -4.51 3.53 8.71
CA LEU A 56 -5.41 4.67 8.52
C LEU A 56 -6.70 4.66 9.36
N PRO A 57 -7.36 3.53 9.67
CA PRO A 57 -8.68 3.57 10.30
C PRO A 57 -8.76 4.42 11.57
N PRO A 58 -7.87 4.29 12.56
CA PRO A 58 -7.91 5.14 13.76
C PRO A 58 -7.64 6.61 13.47
N LEU A 59 -6.79 6.92 12.47
CA LEU A 59 -6.48 8.28 12.07
C LEU A 59 -7.67 8.94 11.38
N LEU A 60 -8.34 8.20 10.49
CA LEU A 60 -9.54 8.68 9.79
C LEU A 60 -10.70 8.90 10.75
N ALA A 61 -10.89 8.02 11.73
CA ALA A 61 -11.89 8.19 12.78
C ALA A 61 -11.64 9.48 13.59
N SER A 62 -10.38 9.73 13.97
CA SER A 62 -9.98 10.96 14.66
C SER A 62 -10.19 12.20 13.78
N PHE A 63 -9.85 12.11 12.49
CA PHE A 63 -10.02 13.20 11.53
C PHE A 63 -11.50 13.59 11.38
N ILE A 64 -12.39 12.61 11.15
CA ILE A 64 -13.84 12.85 11.04
C ILE A 64 -14.40 13.50 12.30
N GLY A 65 -13.92 13.08 13.48
CA GLY A 65 -14.32 13.70 14.75
C GLY A 65 -13.91 15.18 14.89
N LYS A 66 -12.78 15.57 14.26
CA LYS A 66 -12.31 16.96 14.27
C LYS A 66 -12.92 17.82 13.16
N PHE A 67 -13.20 17.23 12.01
CA PHE A 67 -13.65 17.91 10.81
C PHE A 67 -14.92 17.25 10.24
N PRO A 68 -16.05 17.32 10.96
CA PRO A 68 -17.27 16.59 10.61
C PRO A 68 -17.93 17.06 9.31
N GLN A 69 -17.54 18.22 8.79
CA GLN A 69 -18.05 18.78 7.52
C GLN A 69 -17.21 18.38 6.31
N VAL A 70 -16.08 17.69 6.53
CA VAL A 70 -15.26 17.17 5.43
C VAL A 70 -15.72 15.75 5.09
N SER A 71 -16.12 15.56 3.84
CA SER A 71 -16.43 14.21 3.35
C SER A 71 -15.14 13.49 2.95
N LEU A 72 -14.93 12.29 3.49
CA LEU A 72 -13.78 11.45 3.17
C LEU A 72 -14.19 10.29 2.26
N SER A 73 -13.34 9.99 1.30
CA SER A 73 -13.36 8.72 0.59
C SER A 73 -11.97 8.09 0.58
N LEU A 74 -11.91 6.77 0.66
CA LEU A 74 -10.65 6.02 0.66
C LEU A 74 -10.68 4.98 -0.45
N LEU A 75 -9.79 5.13 -1.43
CA LEU A 75 -9.50 4.12 -2.44
C LEU A 75 -8.47 3.15 -1.87
N ASN A 76 -8.77 1.86 -1.90
CA ASN A 76 -7.84 0.79 -1.53
C ASN A 76 -7.32 0.09 -2.79
N GLY A 77 -6.01 -0.16 -2.83
CA GLY A 77 -5.34 -0.87 -3.92
C GLY A 77 -3.92 -1.25 -3.53
N ASN A 78 -3.10 -1.71 -4.46
CA ASN A 78 -1.66 -1.85 -4.21
C ASN A 78 -0.94 -0.51 -4.46
N SER A 79 0.34 -0.41 -4.09
CA SER A 79 1.09 0.85 -4.19
C SER A 79 1.08 1.43 -5.60
N ARG A 80 1.23 0.60 -6.65
CA ARG A 80 1.20 1.06 -8.06
C ARG A 80 -0.17 1.57 -8.48
N GLU A 81 -1.24 0.93 -8.03
CA GLU A 81 -2.62 1.37 -8.32
C GLU A 81 -2.93 2.71 -7.66
N ILE A 82 -2.44 2.92 -6.44
CA ILE A 82 -2.59 4.20 -5.73
C ILE A 82 -1.77 5.31 -6.40
N GLU A 83 -0.54 5.02 -6.81
CA GLU A 83 0.29 5.98 -7.56
C GLU A 83 -0.35 6.35 -8.90
N ALA A 84 -0.90 5.38 -9.64
CA ALA A 84 -1.65 5.63 -10.86
C ALA A 84 -2.91 6.48 -10.61
N ALA A 85 -3.67 6.17 -9.55
CA ALA A 85 -4.85 6.94 -9.19
C ALA A 85 -4.53 8.40 -8.84
N LEU A 86 -3.36 8.66 -8.23
CA LEU A 86 -2.88 10.01 -7.95
C LEU A 86 -2.53 10.75 -9.25
N GLN A 87 -1.80 10.10 -10.18
CA GLN A 87 -1.46 10.69 -11.48
C GLN A 87 -2.69 10.98 -12.34
N GLU A 88 -3.74 10.16 -12.22
CA GLU A 88 -5.02 10.33 -12.91
C GLU A 88 -5.97 11.30 -12.18
N HIS A 89 -5.52 11.99 -11.12
CA HIS A 89 -6.32 12.91 -10.30
C HIS A 89 -7.62 12.29 -9.72
N ARG A 90 -7.64 10.97 -9.56
CA ARG A 90 -8.76 10.26 -8.91
C ARG A 90 -8.74 10.37 -7.40
N ILE A 91 -7.55 10.64 -6.83
CA ILE A 91 -7.31 10.89 -5.40
C ILE A 91 -6.47 12.17 -5.24
N ASP A 92 -6.60 12.80 -4.08
CA ASP A 92 -5.88 14.03 -3.73
C ASP A 92 -4.58 13.73 -2.97
N LEU A 93 -4.55 12.62 -2.22
CA LEU A 93 -3.40 12.18 -1.42
C LEU A 93 -3.34 10.65 -1.39
N GLY A 94 -2.14 10.10 -1.62
CA GLY A 94 -1.89 8.67 -1.56
C GLY A 94 -0.94 8.28 -0.42
N PHE A 95 -1.21 7.13 0.21
CA PHE A 95 -0.33 6.49 1.18
C PHE A 95 0.14 5.16 0.61
N VAL A 96 1.43 5.02 0.39
CA VAL A 96 2.03 3.85 -0.24
C VAL A 96 3.21 3.32 0.55
N GLU A 97 3.42 2.03 0.45
CA GLU A 97 4.63 1.34 0.88
C GLU A 97 5.56 1.15 -0.31
N GLY A 98 6.80 0.80 -0.02
CA GLY A 98 7.76 0.42 -1.04
C GLY A 98 8.91 1.41 -1.18
N VAL A 99 9.85 1.02 -2.01
CA VAL A 99 11.10 1.76 -2.23
C VAL A 99 11.13 2.46 -3.58
N PHE A 100 10.22 2.08 -4.48
CA PHE A 100 10.11 2.69 -5.78
C PHE A 100 9.53 4.11 -5.67
N ARG A 101 9.98 5.02 -6.54
CA ARG A 101 9.53 6.42 -6.56
C ARG A 101 9.35 6.87 -8.00
N LEU A 102 8.15 7.34 -8.32
CA LEU A 102 7.86 7.94 -9.62
C LEU A 102 8.35 9.39 -9.64
N PRO A 103 8.98 9.85 -10.76
CA PRO A 103 9.61 11.18 -10.83
C PRO A 103 8.62 12.34 -10.68
N ASN A 104 7.36 12.14 -11.04
CA ASN A 104 6.32 13.18 -11.04
C ASN A 104 5.46 13.19 -9.77
N ILE A 105 5.80 12.40 -8.75
CA ILE A 105 5.09 12.35 -7.48
C ILE A 105 6.04 12.81 -6.37
N ARG A 106 5.55 13.71 -5.52
CA ARG A 106 6.26 14.11 -4.31
C ARG A 106 5.95 13.10 -3.20
N TYR A 107 7.00 12.50 -2.64
CA TYR A 107 6.90 11.58 -1.52
C TYR A 107 7.42 12.22 -0.23
N THR A 108 6.73 11.97 0.86
CA THR A 108 7.15 12.38 2.21
C THR A 108 7.02 11.16 3.13
N THR A 109 8.03 10.92 3.95
CA THR A 109 7.97 9.83 4.94
C THR A 109 6.84 10.10 5.93
N PHE A 110 5.96 9.10 6.09
CA PHE A 110 4.81 9.17 6.98
C PHE A 110 5.00 8.31 8.23
N LEU A 111 5.45 7.07 8.05
CA LEU A 111 5.60 6.09 9.11
C LEU A 111 6.67 5.08 8.71
N GLU A 112 7.40 4.57 9.68
CA GLU A 112 8.28 3.42 9.51
C GLU A 112 7.53 2.13 9.80
N ASP A 113 7.82 1.09 9.04
CA ASP A 113 7.23 -0.25 9.16
C ASP A 113 8.30 -1.31 8.92
N GLU A 114 8.03 -2.50 9.41
CA GLU A 114 8.92 -3.65 9.31
C GLU A 114 8.20 -4.82 8.65
N LEU A 115 8.89 -5.49 7.74
CA LEU A 115 8.42 -6.76 7.19
C LEU A 115 8.99 -7.92 8.01
N VAL A 116 8.13 -8.87 8.31
CA VAL A 116 8.47 -10.07 9.05
C VAL A 116 8.04 -11.31 8.27
N ALA A 117 8.81 -12.37 8.43
CA ALA A 117 8.40 -13.68 7.97
C ALA A 117 7.49 -14.34 9.02
N VAL A 118 6.43 -14.95 8.57
CA VAL A 118 5.44 -15.59 9.45
C VAL A 118 5.06 -16.97 8.95
N VAL A 119 4.81 -17.86 9.90
CA VAL A 119 4.26 -19.19 9.68
C VAL A 119 3.11 -19.44 10.65
N ARG A 120 2.24 -20.40 10.35
CA ARG A 120 1.25 -20.83 11.34
C ARG A 120 1.94 -21.46 12.57
N THR A 121 1.35 -21.29 13.71
CA THR A 121 1.80 -21.96 14.95
C THR A 121 1.71 -23.48 14.79
N GLY A 122 2.78 -24.19 15.15
CA GLY A 122 2.88 -25.63 14.93
C GLY A 122 3.30 -26.04 13.51
N SER A 123 3.67 -25.11 12.63
CA SER A 123 4.30 -25.43 11.35
C SER A 123 5.63 -26.17 11.57
N LYS A 124 5.88 -27.17 10.74
CA LYS A 124 7.12 -27.94 10.72
C LYS A 124 8.25 -27.29 9.93
N LEU A 125 7.94 -26.22 9.18
CA LEU A 125 8.89 -25.58 8.27
C LEU A 125 9.98 -24.79 8.99
N ALA A 126 9.67 -24.24 10.16
CA ALA A 126 10.61 -23.50 10.96
C ALA A 126 10.63 -24.11 12.37
N VAL A 127 11.48 -25.09 12.58
CA VAL A 127 11.66 -25.73 13.89
C VAL A 127 12.39 -24.79 14.84
N GLY A 128 13.19 -23.83 14.30
CA GLY A 128 13.84 -22.73 15.03
C GLY A 128 13.07 -21.43 14.97
N GLU A 129 13.63 -20.41 15.60
CA GLU A 129 13.13 -19.02 15.53
C GLU A 129 13.76 -18.24 14.36
N GLU A 130 14.78 -18.81 13.71
CA GLU A 130 15.56 -18.18 12.64
C GLU A 130 15.63 -19.11 11.42
N ILE A 131 15.58 -18.50 10.23
CA ILE A 131 15.76 -19.16 8.93
C ILE A 131 16.96 -18.48 8.25
N THR A 132 17.94 -19.29 7.88
CA THR A 132 19.09 -18.78 7.14
C THR A 132 18.70 -18.44 5.68
N PRO A 133 19.41 -17.53 5.01
CA PRO A 133 19.18 -17.23 3.59
C PRO A 133 19.25 -18.47 2.69
N ASP A 134 20.10 -19.45 3.02
CA ASP A 134 20.22 -20.71 2.26
C ASP A 134 18.97 -21.59 2.43
N GLU A 135 18.40 -21.65 3.61
CA GLU A 135 17.16 -22.40 3.88
C GLU A 135 15.96 -21.78 3.15
N LEU A 136 15.96 -20.47 2.95
CA LEU A 136 14.90 -19.77 2.25
C LEU A 136 14.66 -20.28 0.82
N PHE A 137 15.70 -20.80 0.13
CA PHE A 137 15.56 -21.39 -1.19
C PHE A 137 14.71 -22.66 -1.22
N HIS A 138 14.57 -23.32 -0.08
CA HIS A 138 13.89 -24.61 0.04
C HIS A 138 12.50 -24.52 0.70
N LEU A 139 12.15 -23.32 1.17
CA LEU A 139 10.86 -23.10 1.84
C LEU A 139 9.80 -22.63 0.85
N PRO A 140 8.58 -23.19 0.92
CA PRO A 140 7.46 -22.69 0.13
C PRO A 140 7.00 -21.32 0.66
N LEU A 141 6.89 -20.34 -0.22
CA LEU A 141 6.48 -18.98 0.13
C LEU A 141 5.12 -18.61 -0.46
N VAL A 142 4.37 -17.82 0.28
CA VAL A 142 3.23 -17.07 -0.21
C VAL A 142 3.54 -15.58 -0.07
N LEU A 143 3.38 -14.83 -1.15
CA LEU A 143 3.80 -13.44 -1.22
C LEU A 143 2.65 -12.55 -1.70
N ARG A 144 2.83 -11.25 -1.54
CA ARG A 144 1.95 -10.25 -2.13
C ARG A 144 2.15 -10.21 -3.64
N GLU A 145 1.12 -9.75 -4.31
CA GLU A 145 1.07 -9.58 -5.76
C GLU A 145 2.08 -8.53 -6.25
N ARG A 146 2.40 -8.59 -7.55
CA ARG A 146 3.23 -7.58 -8.20
C ARG A 146 2.56 -6.22 -8.18
N GLY A 147 3.35 -5.18 -7.83
CA GLY A 147 2.87 -3.81 -7.61
C GLY A 147 2.55 -3.51 -6.15
N SER A 148 2.59 -4.48 -5.25
CA SER A 148 2.52 -4.20 -3.81
C SER A 148 3.86 -3.70 -3.29
N GLY A 149 3.82 -2.71 -2.40
CA GLY A 149 5.02 -2.20 -1.74
C GLY A 149 5.70 -3.24 -0.85
N THR A 150 4.95 -4.13 -0.23
CA THR A 150 5.47 -5.25 0.57
C THR A 150 6.37 -6.16 -0.28
N LEU A 151 5.94 -6.53 -1.49
CA LEU A 151 6.76 -7.34 -2.39
C LEU A 151 8.00 -6.58 -2.85
N ASP A 152 7.86 -5.29 -3.19
CA ASP A 152 8.98 -4.46 -3.65
C ASP A 152 10.06 -4.31 -2.56
N VAL A 153 9.67 -4.16 -1.29
CA VAL A 153 10.60 -4.09 -0.14
C VAL A 153 11.30 -5.44 0.06
N PHE A 154 10.55 -6.53 0.02
CA PHE A 154 11.12 -7.88 0.16
C PHE A 154 12.10 -8.20 -0.99
N GLU A 155 11.72 -7.91 -2.23
CA GLU A 155 12.61 -8.08 -3.41
C GLU A 155 13.91 -7.29 -3.27
N ARG A 156 13.84 -6.07 -2.73
CA ARG A 156 15.02 -5.25 -2.47
C ARG A 156 15.91 -5.84 -1.36
N ALA A 157 15.30 -6.34 -0.29
CA ALA A 157 16.07 -7.02 0.78
C ALA A 157 16.81 -8.25 0.22
N LEU A 158 16.14 -9.08 -0.58
CA LEU A 158 16.77 -10.22 -1.26
C LEU A 158 17.95 -9.79 -2.15
N GLN A 159 17.77 -8.70 -2.90
CA GLN A 159 18.85 -8.18 -3.78
C GLN A 159 20.09 -7.75 -3.00
N GLN A 160 19.95 -7.22 -1.79
CA GLN A 160 21.07 -6.86 -0.92
C GLN A 160 21.93 -8.09 -0.51
N HIS A 161 21.29 -9.26 -0.47
CA HIS A 161 21.92 -10.55 -0.21
C HIS A 161 22.24 -11.33 -1.50
N ASN A 162 22.17 -10.69 -2.70
CA ASN A 162 22.36 -11.32 -4.01
C ASN A 162 21.40 -12.49 -4.31
N ILE A 163 20.23 -12.51 -3.69
CA ILE A 163 19.18 -13.49 -3.92
C ILE A 163 18.18 -12.92 -4.93
N LYS A 164 17.81 -13.73 -5.92
CA LYS A 164 16.77 -13.39 -6.89
C LYS A 164 15.44 -14.00 -6.44
N LEU A 165 14.36 -13.22 -6.48
CA LEU A 165 13.02 -13.72 -6.18
C LEU A 165 12.65 -14.95 -7.02
N SER A 166 13.11 -15.00 -8.28
CA SER A 166 12.89 -16.13 -9.20
C SER A 166 13.58 -17.43 -8.78
N SER A 167 14.52 -17.41 -7.85
CA SER A 167 15.17 -18.61 -7.31
C SER A 167 14.47 -19.18 -6.08
N LEU A 168 13.47 -18.49 -5.56
CA LEU A 168 12.69 -18.94 -4.41
C LEU A 168 11.46 -19.77 -4.84
N GLN A 169 10.98 -20.64 -3.94
CA GLN A 169 9.82 -21.48 -4.17
C GLN A 169 8.52 -20.73 -3.85
N VAL A 170 8.09 -19.82 -4.71
CA VAL A 170 6.84 -19.08 -4.53
C VAL A 170 5.66 -19.94 -4.98
N LEU A 171 4.83 -20.36 -4.01
CA LEU A 171 3.61 -21.14 -4.28
C LEU A 171 2.52 -20.27 -4.91
N MET A 172 2.34 -19.06 -4.39
CA MET A 172 1.24 -18.19 -4.81
C MET A 172 1.52 -16.73 -4.52
N TYR A 173 0.95 -15.85 -5.33
CA TYR A 173 0.85 -14.41 -5.06
C TYR A 173 -0.60 -14.07 -4.71
N LEU A 174 -0.81 -13.37 -3.60
CA LEU A 174 -2.13 -12.98 -3.10
C LEU A 174 -2.27 -11.46 -3.02
N GLY A 175 -3.45 -10.96 -3.39
CA GLY A 175 -3.74 -9.52 -3.51
C GLY A 175 -3.96 -8.79 -2.19
N SER A 176 -3.87 -9.47 -1.03
CA SER A 176 -3.97 -8.80 0.27
C SER A 176 -3.25 -9.56 1.37
N THR A 177 -2.83 -8.84 2.41
CA THR A 177 -2.22 -9.41 3.60
C THR A 177 -3.19 -10.32 4.35
N GLU A 178 -4.48 -9.99 4.41
CA GLU A 178 -5.50 -10.85 5.01
C GLU A 178 -5.59 -12.20 4.30
N SER A 179 -5.55 -12.22 2.96
CA SER A 179 -5.55 -13.47 2.19
C SER A 179 -4.32 -14.32 2.49
N ILE A 180 -3.15 -13.71 2.69
CA ILE A 180 -1.93 -14.42 3.09
C ILE A 180 -2.12 -15.05 4.48
N LYS A 181 -2.59 -14.28 5.46
CA LYS A 181 -2.79 -14.78 6.83
C LYS A 181 -3.74 -15.98 6.86
N LEU A 182 -4.90 -15.86 6.21
CA LEU A 182 -5.87 -16.95 6.11
C LEU A 182 -5.31 -18.18 5.36
N PHE A 183 -4.50 -17.96 4.33
CA PHE A 183 -3.86 -19.06 3.61
C PHE A 183 -2.85 -19.81 4.49
N LEU A 184 -2.08 -19.07 5.32
CA LEU A 184 -1.12 -19.64 6.26
C LEU A 184 -1.77 -20.53 7.33
N GLU A 185 -3.00 -20.24 7.75
CA GLU A 185 -3.73 -21.07 8.71
C GLU A 185 -3.94 -22.50 8.19
N HIS A 186 -4.01 -22.68 6.88
CA HIS A 186 -4.33 -23.96 6.23
C HIS A 186 -3.16 -24.62 5.52
N THR A 187 -1.98 -23.97 5.49
CA THR A 187 -0.85 -24.44 4.67
C THR A 187 0.46 -24.24 5.41
N ASP A 188 1.34 -25.25 5.33
CA ASP A 188 2.72 -25.11 5.79
C ASP A 188 3.53 -24.35 4.73
N CYS A 189 3.60 -23.04 4.86
CA CYS A 189 4.42 -22.15 4.04
C CYS A 189 4.80 -20.89 4.83
N LEU A 190 5.73 -20.14 4.29
CA LEU A 190 6.22 -18.87 4.83
C LEU A 190 5.52 -17.69 4.16
N GLY A 191 4.99 -16.76 4.93
CA GLY A 191 4.45 -15.50 4.42
C GLY A 191 5.35 -14.32 4.79
N ILE A 192 5.46 -13.33 3.90
CA ILE A 192 6.14 -12.07 4.18
C ILE A 192 5.09 -10.98 4.29
N VAL A 193 4.98 -10.37 5.46
CA VAL A 193 3.93 -9.39 5.78
C VAL A 193 4.47 -8.28 6.69
N SER A 194 3.74 -7.18 6.78
CA SER A 194 4.02 -6.12 7.75
C SER A 194 3.75 -6.62 9.18
N VAL A 195 4.63 -6.30 10.11
CA VAL A 195 4.46 -6.60 11.55
C VAL A 195 3.16 -6.00 12.10
N ARG A 196 2.72 -4.86 11.56
CA ARG A 196 1.47 -4.20 11.97
C ARG A 196 0.22 -5.00 11.63
N SER A 197 0.31 -5.89 10.65
CA SER A 197 -0.82 -6.67 10.16
C SER A 197 -1.11 -7.93 10.96
N ILE A 198 -0.18 -8.38 11.80
CA ILE A 198 -0.23 -9.69 12.47
C ILE A 198 -0.41 -9.61 13.99
N THR A 199 -0.63 -8.43 14.53
CA THR A 199 -0.75 -8.23 15.98
C THR A 199 -1.81 -9.15 16.61
N ARG A 200 -2.97 -9.31 15.95
CA ARG A 200 -4.05 -10.17 16.46
C ARG A 200 -3.69 -11.64 16.42
N GLU A 201 -3.08 -12.09 15.34
CA GLU A 201 -2.68 -13.48 15.10
C GLU A 201 -1.56 -13.92 16.06
N LEU A 202 -0.65 -12.99 16.40
CA LEU A 202 0.35 -13.23 17.42
C LEU A 202 -0.28 -13.38 18.81
N TYR A 203 -1.20 -12.47 19.18
CA TYR A 203 -1.91 -12.57 20.47
C TYR A 203 -2.78 -13.82 20.58
N SER A 204 -3.43 -14.22 19.50
CA SER A 204 -4.28 -15.44 19.47
C SER A 204 -3.45 -16.73 19.34
N GLY A 205 -2.14 -16.63 19.09
CA GLY A 205 -1.27 -17.77 18.87
C GLY A 205 -1.52 -18.52 17.56
N GLN A 206 -2.16 -17.89 16.58
CA GLN A 206 -2.41 -18.51 15.26
C GLN A 206 -1.18 -18.50 14.37
N LEU A 207 -0.45 -17.40 14.38
CA LEU A 207 0.80 -17.21 13.65
C LEU A 207 1.96 -16.96 14.62
N ARG A 208 3.16 -17.24 14.17
CA ARG A 208 4.40 -16.83 14.81
C ARG A 208 5.36 -16.22 13.82
N VAL A 209 6.16 -15.28 14.30
CA VAL A 209 7.25 -14.67 13.55
C VAL A 209 8.44 -15.62 13.50
N VAL A 210 9.15 -15.60 12.39
CA VAL A 210 10.43 -16.27 12.18
C VAL A 210 11.40 -15.23 11.64
N GLU A 211 12.58 -15.13 12.19
CA GLU A 211 13.63 -14.23 11.71
C GLU A 211 14.31 -14.80 10.44
N ILE A 212 14.70 -13.93 9.50
CA ILE A 212 15.43 -14.31 8.28
C ILE A 212 16.71 -13.49 8.19
#